data_acde2275da65f62ba20ea4ed006f8071
#
_entry.id   acde2275da65f62ba20ea4ed006f8071
#
_cell.length_a   1.000
_cell.length_b   1.000
_cell.length_c   1.000
_cell.angle_alpha   90.00
_cell.angle_beta   90.00
_cell.angle_gamma   90.00
#
_symmetry.space_group_name_H-M   'P 1'
#
loop_
_entity.id
_entity.type
_entity.pdbx_description
1 polymer ?
#
loop_
_entity_poly.entity_id
_entity_poly.type
_entity_poly.pdbx_seq_one_letter_code
_entity_poly.pdbx_strand_id
1 'polypeptide(L)'
;MSKRILYVHSRKASFIAIDRQILTEEYEVEDWYQPGRVPNLFELVPAVMRADLVFGWFASWHTFFPVTLAWLLRKPSVQIVGGFDTANMPDIGYGYQQGGVRRWASRWIMKRASRLITNSNYSRSEIAANTPIPPERVTVVHHGVPDPFGPLNESRERDPIALTVGHIVKTTLMQKGHQPFVEAARHLPDVRFVFVGKWHDDAIEHLRGLASDNVEFTGWLSDEALEVLYARASVYVQASRHEGFGLAVAEAMLAGCVPVVMDVTAMPEVVDGAGVLISSQEPEAVAAGVRQALDLPAAAHGAARERILQEFPMQIRRDGILAVVREALR
;
A
#
# COMPACT_ATOMS: atom_id res chain seq x y z
N MET A 1 -32.01 14.74 0.77
CA MET A 1 -31.67 13.31 0.54
C MET A 1 -30.15 13.18 0.58
N SER A 2 -29.62 12.14 1.22
CA SER A 2 -28.19 11.86 1.20
C SER A 2 -27.74 11.57 -0.23
N LYS A 3 -26.56 12.06 -0.62
CA LYS A 3 -25.98 11.77 -1.92
C LYS A 3 -25.53 10.31 -1.99
N ARG A 4 -25.69 9.68 -3.16
CA ARG A 4 -25.32 8.28 -3.39
C ARG A 4 -24.00 8.16 -4.13
N ILE A 5 -23.10 7.35 -3.60
CA ILE A 5 -21.79 7.04 -4.19
C ILE A 5 -21.78 5.58 -4.66
N LEU A 6 -21.42 5.34 -5.93
CA LEU A 6 -21.09 4.01 -6.42
C LEU A 6 -19.60 3.77 -6.14
N TYR A 7 -19.31 2.86 -5.20
CA TYR A 7 -17.96 2.54 -4.74
C TYR A 7 -17.40 1.32 -5.46
N VAL A 8 -16.42 1.53 -6.35
CA VAL A 8 -15.93 0.53 -7.31
C VAL A 8 -14.56 0.01 -6.93
N HIS A 9 -14.43 -1.31 -6.74
CA HIS A 9 -13.17 -1.96 -6.43
C HIS A 9 -13.08 -3.40 -6.97
N SER A 10 -11.87 -3.97 -7.04
CA SER A 10 -11.61 -5.31 -7.58
C SER A 10 -11.00 -6.28 -6.57
N ARG A 11 -10.71 -5.83 -5.36
CA ARG A 11 -10.10 -6.66 -4.31
C ARG A 11 -10.62 -6.27 -2.93
N LYS A 12 -10.57 -7.24 -2.02
CA LYS A 12 -10.91 -7.02 -0.61
C LYS A 12 -9.61 -6.74 0.15
N ALA A 13 -9.36 -5.48 0.47
CA ALA A 13 -8.17 -5.04 1.21
C ALA A 13 -8.59 -4.04 2.29
N SER A 14 -7.86 -3.97 3.41
CA SER A 14 -8.16 -3.13 4.56
C SER A 14 -8.31 -1.65 4.18
N PHE A 15 -7.39 -1.11 3.40
CA PHE A 15 -7.42 0.27 2.96
C PHE A 15 -8.64 0.62 2.06
N ILE A 16 -9.15 -0.36 1.28
CA ILE A 16 -10.39 -0.20 0.50
C ILE A 16 -11.59 -0.17 1.43
N ALA A 17 -11.62 -1.05 2.43
CA ALA A 17 -12.71 -1.10 3.42
C ALA A 17 -12.73 0.18 4.28
N ILE A 18 -11.58 0.71 4.66
CA ILE A 18 -11.43 1.98 5.40
C ILE A 18 -12.04 3.14 4.61
N ASP A 19 -11.67 3.32 3.34
CA ASP A 19 -12.22 4.41 2.53
C ASP A 19 -13.74 4.28 2.33
N ARG A 20 -14.22 3.05 2.14
CA ARG A 20 -15.66 2.80 2.08
C ARG A 20 -16.36 3.20 3.39
N GLN A 21 -15.79 2.84 4.53
CA GLN A 21 -16.31 3.23 5.84
C GLN A 21 -16.33 4.75 6.00
N ILE A 22 -15.27 5.45 5.66
CA ILE A 22 -15.20 6.93 5.68
C ILE A 22 -16.34 7.54 4.86
N LEU A 23 -16.57 7.01 3.65
CA LEU A 23 -17.64 7.52 2.79
C LEU A 23 -19.04 7.27 3.37
N THR A 24 -19.25 6.15 4.08
CA THR A 24 -20.56 5.85 4.72
C THR A 24 -20.93 6.78 5.87
N GLU A 25 -20.00 7.57 6.38
CA GLU A 25 -20.27 8.58 7.42
C GLU A 25 -21.17 9.72 6.90
N GLU A 26 -21.08 10.07 5.60
CA GLU A 26 -21.80 11.22 5.03
C GLU A 26 -22.70 10.87 3.85
N TYR A 27 -22.48 9.70 3.21
CA TYR A 27 -23.10 9.33 1.95
C TYR A 27 -23.78 7.96 2.01
N GLU A 28 -24.76 7.74 1.13
CA GLU A 28 -25.26 6.40 0.83
C GLU A 28 -24.27 5.71 -0.14
N VAL A 29 -23.61 4.62 0.30
CA VAL A 29 -22.58 3.95 -0.48
C VAL A 29 -23.09 2.62 -1.03
N GLU A 30 -23.22 2.54 -2.35
CA GLU A 30 -23.51 1.31 -3.10
C GLU A 30 -22.18 0.64 -3.47
N ASP A 31 -21.91 -0.55 -2.90
CA ASP A 31 -20.65 -1.28 -3.10
C ASP A 31 -20.68 -2.05 -4.43
N TRP A 32 -19.69 -1.80 -5.31
CA TRP A 32 -19.54 -2.47 -6.60
C TRP A 32 -18.21 -3.25 -6.65
N TYR A 33 -18.28 -4.52 -6.27
CA TYR A 33 -17.13 -5.41 -6.35
C TYR A 33 -17.02 -6.02 -7.75
N GLN A 34 -15.94 -5.69 -8.49
CA GLN A 34 -15.71 -6.10 -9.86
C GLN A 34 -14.35 -6.82 -9.99
N PRO A 35 -14.26 -8.14 -9.74
CA PRO A 35 -12.99 -8.89 -9.88
C PRO A 35 -12.61 -9.14 -11.34
N GLY A 36 -13.59 -9.16 -12.24
CA GLY A 36 -13.41 -9.40 -13.67
C GLY A 36 -13.15 -8.12 -14.48
N ARG A 37 -12.78 -8.32 -15.76
CA ARG A 37 -12.48 -7.21 -16.68
C ARG A 37 -13.73 -6.53 -17.22
N VAL A 38 -14.78 -7.29 -17.48
CA VAL A 38 -16.02 -6.80 -18.10
C VAL A 38 -17.16 -6.96 -17.09
N PRO A 39 -17.81 -5.86 -16.69
CA PRO A 39 -18.96 -5.91 -15.80
C PRO A 39 -20.23 -6.33 -16.54
N ASN A 40 -21.24 -6.74 -15.77
CA ASN A 40 -22.60 -6.84 -16.27
C ASN A 40 -23.15 -5.43 -16.54
N LEU A 41 -23.23 -5.02 -17.79
CA LEU A 41 -23.68 -3.68 -18.15
C LEU A 41 -25.16 -3.43 -17.83
N PHE A 42 -25.99 -4.48 -17.81
CA PHE A 42 -27.42 -4.34 -17.42
C PHE A 42 -27.58 -3.95 -15.95
N GLU A 43 -26.63 -4.29 -15.10
CA GLU A 43 -26.60 -3.91 -13.68
C GLU A 43 -25.80 -2.61 -13.47
N LEU A 44 -24.64 -2.46 -14.16
CA LEU A 44 -23.78 -1.30 -13.98
C LEU A 44 -24.42 0.00 -14.47
N VAL A 45 -25.09 0.00 -15.62
CA VAL A 45 -25.69 1.23 -16.17
C VAL A 45 -26.74 1.82 -15.21
N PRO A 46 -27.72 1.04 -14.71
CA PRO A 46 -28.63 1.53 -13.68
C PRO A 46 -27.94 1.98 -12.39
N ALA A 47 -26.89 1.29 -11.93
CA ALA A 47 -26.15 1.67 -10.73
C ALA A 47 -25.46 3.04 -10.91
N VAL A 48 -24.77 3.26 -12.04
CA VAL A 48 -24.18 4.57 -12.36
C VAL A 48 -25.25 5.65 -12.54
N MET A 49 -26.41 5.32 -13.12
CA MET A 49 -27.51 6.28 -13.28
C MET A 49 -28.10 6.74 -11.93
N ARG A 50 -28.19 5.83 -10.95
CA ARG A 50 -28.69 6.17 -9.60
C ARG A 50 -27.65 6.94 -8.77
N ALA A 51 -26.36 6.72 -9.00
CA ALA A 51 -25.31 7.36 -8.23
C ALA A 51 -25.19 8.86 -8.55
N ASP A 52 -24.86 9.66 -7.54
CA ASP A 52 -24.48 11.07 -7.71
C ASP A 52 -22.98 11.20 -8.06
N LEU A 53 -22.15 10.21 -7.65
CA LEU A 53 -20.72 10.17 -7.88
C LEU A 53 -20.25 8.72 -7.99
N VAL A 54 -19.25 8.47 -8.85
CA VAL A 54 -18.51 7.21 -8.93
C VAL A 54 -17.18 7.37 -8.22
N PHE A 55 -16.89 6.51 -7.23
CA PHE A 55 -15.61 6.47 -6.53
C PHE A 55 -14.89 5.17 -6.84
N GLY A 56 -13.70 5.23 -7.42
CA GLY A 56 -12.98 4.04 -7.88
C GLY A 56 -11.58 3.91 -7.27
N TRP A 57 -11.17 2.67 -7.00
CA TRP A 57 -9.82 2.29 -6.61
C TRP A 57 -9.05 1.70 -7.78
N PHE A 58 -7.87 2.24 -8.08
CA PHE A 58 -6.96 1.90 -9.18
C PHE A 58 -7.53 2.15 -10.59
N ALA A 59 -6.77 2.82 -11.43
CA ALA A 59 -7.11 3.05 -12.84
C ALA A 59 -6.85 1.78 -13.67
N SER A 60 -7.77 0.81 -13.55
CA SER A 60 -7.69 -0.51 -14.15
C SER A 60 -9.04 -0.93 -14.77
N TRP A 61 -9.11 -2.14 -15.33
CA TRP A 61 -10.27 -2.61 -16.09
C TRP A 61 -11.60 -2.54 -15.32
N HIS A 62 -11.59 -2.78 -14.01
CA HIS A 62 -12.80 -2.75 -13.19
C HIS A 62 -13.39 -1.34 -13.04
N THR A 63 -12.57 -0.28 -13.15
CA THR A 63 -13.02 1.11 -13.10
C THR A 63 -13.22 1.72 -14.49
N PHE A 64 -12.78 1.04 -15.56
CA PHE A 64 -12.87 1.57 -16.93
C PHE A 64 -14.31 1.88 -17.35
N PHE A 65 -15.22 0.91 -17.23
CA PHE A 65 -16.62 1.11 -17.62
C PHE A 65 -17.34 2.06 -16.66
N PRO A 66 -17.25 1.94 -15.33
CA PRO A 66 -17.89 2.86 -14.39
C PRO A 66 -17.49 4.32 -14.60
N VAL A 67 -16.19 4.61 -14.75
CA VAL A 67 -15.69 5.99 -14.98
C VAL A 67 -16.09 6.49 -16.37
N THR A 68 -16.06 5.63 -17.40
CA THR A 68 -16.48 6.00 -18.75
C THR A 68 -17.97 6.34 -18.79
N LEU A 69 -18.82 5.53 -18.14
CA LEU A 69 -20.26 5.79 -18.04
C LEU A 69 -20.55 7.08 -17.25
N ALA A 70 -19.87 7.28 -16.11
CA ALA A 70 -19.99 8.51 -15.36
C ALA A 70 -19.66 9.74 -16.23
N TRP A 71 -18.55 9.70 -16.96
CA TRP A 71 -18.16 10.76 -17.88
C TRP A 71 -19.20 11.01 -18.98
N LEU A 72 -19.73 9.96 -19.63
CA LEU A 72 -20.77 10.08 -20.66
C LEU A 72 -22.07 10.67 -20.10
N LEU A 73 -22.43 10.31 -18.87
CA LEU A 73 -23.63 10.80 -18.17
C LEU A 73 -23.40 12.14 -17.47
N ARG A 74 -22.22 12.75 -17.62
CA ARG A 74 -21.82 14.01 -16.96
C ARG A 74 -21.91 13.95 -15.44
N LYS A 75 -21.67 12.77 -14.87
CA LYS A 75 -21.60 12.56 -13.42
C LYS A 75 -20.16 12.67 -12.94
N PRO A 76 -19.89 13.25 -11.77
CA PRO A 76 -18.55 13.33 -11.22
C PRO A 76 -18.02 11.95 -10.88
N SER A 77 -16.68 11.82 -10.98
CA SER A 77 -15.98 10.63 -10.52
C SER A 77 -14.69 11.00 -9.80
N VAL A 78 -14.42 10.30 -8.72
CA VAL A 78 -13.16 10.35 -7.97
C VAL A 78 -12.43 9.04 -8.20
N GLN A 79 -11.17 9.11 -8.59
CA GLN A 79 -10.37 7.92 -8.88
C GLN A 79 -9.11 7.93 -8.03
N ILE A 80 -8.92 6.92 -7.19
CA ILE A 80 -7.65 6.70 -6.50
C ILE A 80 -6.70 5.98 -7.45
N VAL A 81 -5.48 6.51 -7.56
CA VAL A 81 -4.41 6.01 -8.43
C VAL A 81 -3.09 6.00 -7.68
N GLY A 82 -2.23 5.05 -7.99
CA GLY A 82 -0.92 4.91 -7.37
C GLY A 82 -0.56 3.44 -7.13
N GLY A 83 0.59 3.03 -7.63
CA GLY A 83 1.04 1.67 -7.62
C GLY A 83 1.13 1.09 -9.04
N PHE A 84 0.64 -0.13 -9.28
CA PHE A 84 0.79 -0.80 -10.58
C PHE A 84 0.13 -0.06 -11.77
N ASP A 85 -0.88 0.76 -11.52
CA ASP A 85 -1.59 1.52 -12.54
C ASP A 85 -0.81 2.74 -13.04
N THR A 86 0.15 3.23 -12.26
CA THR A 86 1.00 4.39 -12.56
C THR A 86 2.47 4.05 -12.78
N ALA A 87 2.91 2.89 -12.28
CA ALA A 87 4.28 2.43 -12.37
C ALA A 87 4.72 2.08 -13.80
N ASN A 88 6.03 2.29 -14.07
CA ASN A 88 6.72 1.93 -15.30
C ASN A 88 8.10 1.36 -14.98
N MET A 89 8.17 0.08 -14.65
CA MET A 89 9.39 -0.63 -14.28
C MET A 89 9.62 -1.82 -15.23
N PRO A 90 10.15 -1.58 -16.45
CA PRO A 90 10.30 -2.61 -17.47
C PRO A 90 11.31 -3.69 -17.10
N ASP A 91 12.32 -3.37 -16.30
CA ASP A 91 13.36 -4.27 -15.83
C ASP A 91 12.83 -5.44 -14.97
N ILE A 92 11.71 -5.24 -14.28
CA ILE A 92 11.02 -6.27 -13.50
C ILE A 92 9.62 -6.59 -14.03
N GLY A 93 9.24 -6.05 -15.20
CA GLY A 93 7.91 -6.28 -15.79
C GLY A 93 6.75 -5.71 -14.99
N TYR A 94 6.98 -4.72 -14.11
CA TYR A 94 5.96 -4.17 -13.21
C TYR A 94 5.41 -2.83 -13.71
N GLY A 95 4.08 -2.69 -13.65
CA GLY A 95 3.37 -1.45 -13.95
C GLY A 95 2.66 -1.44 -15.31
N TYR A 96 1.57 -0.67 -15.36
CA TYR A 96 0.75 -0.53 -16.59
C TYR A 96 1.33 0.46 -17.59
N GLN A 97 2.24 1.35 -17.16
CA GLN A 97 2.75 2.40 -18.03
C GLN A 97 3.82 1.92 -19.02
N GLN A 98 4.23 0.65 -18.98
CA GLN A 98 5.13 0.02 -19.94
C GLN A 98 4.59 -0.01 -21.37
N GLY A 99 3.26 -0.09 -21.56
CA GLY A 99 2.67 -0.06 -22.91
C GLY A 99 1.36 -0.84 -23.05
N GLY A 100 0.94 -0.96 -24.30
CA GLY A 100 -0.23 -1.76 -24.68
C GLY A 100 -1.57 -1.21 -24.19
N VAL A 101 -2.58 -2.08 -24.24
CA VAL A 101 -3.98 -1.73 -23.95
C VAL A 101 -4.19 -1.37 -22.47
N ARG A 102 -3.38 -1.90 -21.54
CA ARG A 102 -3.46 -1.58 -20.11
C ARG A 102 -3.07 -0.12 -19.86
N ARG A 103 -1.97 0.35 -20.49
CA ARG A 103 -1.57 1.75 -20.45
C ARG A 103 -2.64 2.67 -21.02
N TRP A 104 -3.21 2.31 -22.17
CA TRP A 104 -4.28 3.08 -22.77
C TRP A 104 -5.48 3.20 -21.84
N ALA A 105 -5.98 2.09 -21.29
CA ALA A 105 -7.14 2.07 -20.41
C ALA A 105 -6.89 2.86 -19.12
N SER A 106 -5.73 2.69 -18.47
CA SER A 106 -5.35 3.45 -17.27
C SER A 106 -5.33 4.96 -17.53
N ARG A 107 -4.66 5.38 -18.61
CA ARG A 107 -4.62 6.81 -19.02
C ARG A 107 -5.99 7.35 -19.41
N TRP A 108 -6.85 6.53 -20.03
CA TRP A 108 -8.22 6.91 -20.34
C TRP A 108 -9.01 7.21 -19.08
N ILE A 109 -8.97 6.32 -18.08
CA ILE A 109 -9.63 6.50 -16.80
C ILE A 109 -9.16 7.78 -16.11
N MET A 110 -7.83 7.94 -15.96
CA MET A 110 -7.25 9.14 -15.32
C MET A 110 -7.63 10.45 -16.01
N LYS A 111 -7.70 10.46 -17.36
CA LYS A 111 -8.13 11.64 -18.12
C LYS A 111 -9.61 11.97 -17.93
N ARG A 112 -10.48 11.00 -17.71
CA ARG A 112 -11.95 11.15 -17.62
C ARG A 112 -12.44 11.34 -16.19
N ALA A 113 -11.70 10.88 -15.20
CA ALA A 113 -12.02 11.13 -13.80
C ALA A 113 -12.05 12.65 -13.51
N SER A 114 -13.06 13.10 -12.76
CA SER A 114 -13.22 14.49 -12.36
C SER A 114 -12.15 14.91 -11.35
N ARG A 115 -11.78 14.02 -10.43
CA ARG A 115 -10.72 14.20 -9.44
C ARG A 115 -9.87 12.94 -9.36
N LEU A 116 -8.57 13.16 -9.16
CA LEU A 116 -7.62 12.09 -8.91
C LEU A 116 -7.05 12.23 -7.50
N ILE A 117 -6.98 11.12 -6.78
CA ILE A 117 -6.33 11.02 -5.48
C ILE A 117 -5.16 10.06 -5.61
N THR A 118 -4.05 10.37 -4.94
CA THR A 118 -2.94 9.43 -4.74
C THR A 118 -2.48 9.42 -3.28
N ASN A 119 -1.67 8.42 -2.91
CA ASN A 119 -1.39 8.13 -1.51
C ASN A 119 -0.06 8.70 -1.00
N SER A 120 0.76 9.30 -1.89
CA SER A 120 2.05 9.90 -1.51
C SER A 120 2.47 10.99 -2.51
N ASN A 121 3.39 11.85 -2.10
CA ASN A 121 4.02 12.83 -2.99
C ASN A 121 4.85 12.15 -4.07
N TYR A 122 5.52 11.02 -3.71
CA TYR A 122 6.18 10.18 -4.70
C TYR A 122 5.22 9.72 -5.79
N SER A 123 4.08 9.13 -5.44
CA SER A 123 3.10 8.65 -6.42
C SER A 123 2.55 9.77 -7.30
N ARG A 124 2.37 10.99 -6.76
CA ARG A 124 2.00 12.17 -7.57
C ARG A 124 3.07 12.50 -8.61
N SER A 125 4.34 12.48 -8.22
CA SER A 125 5.48 12.70 -9.11
C SER A 125 5.59 11.59 -10.17
N GLU A 126 5.39 10.33 -9.78
CA GLU A 126 5.37 9.17 -10.67
C GLU A 126 4.24 9.27 -11.72
N ILE A 127 3.03 9.68 -11.30
CA ILE A 127 1.91 9.93 -12.23
C ILE A 127 2.31 10.97 -13.28
N ALA A 128 2.88 12.09 -12.86
CA ALA A 128 3.31 13.15 -13.77
C ALA A 128 4.43 12.68 -14.73
N ALA A 129 5.36 11.86 -14.25
CA ALA A 129 6.47 11.34 -15.07
C ALA A 129 6.01 10.28 -16.08
N ASN A 130 5.09 9.39 -15.69
CA ASN A 130 4.72 8.22 -16.49
C ASN A 130 3.44 8.40 -17.30
N THR A 131 2.63 9.43 -17.04
CA THR A 131 1.33 9.64 -17.66
C THR A 131 1.20 11.08 -18.18
N PRO A 132 0.23 11.37 -19.07
CA PRO A 132 -0.05 12.73 -19.51
C PRO A 132 -0.95 13.51 -18.53
N ILE A 133 -0.91 13.19 -17.24
CA ILE A 133 -1.69 13.87 -16.20
C ILE A 133 -0.76 14.85 -15.47
N PRO A 134 -1.06 16.13 -15.47
CA PRO A 134 -0.25 17.11 -14.77
C PRO A 134 -0.47 17.01 -13.24
N PRO A 135 0.58 17.27 -12.43
CA PRO A 135 0.57 17.01 -10.98
C PRO A 135 -0.51 17.81 -10.22
N GLU A 136 -0.90 18.99 -10.71
CA GLU A 136 -1.95 19.83 -10.13
C GLU A 136 -3.35 19.23 -10.23
N ARG A 137 -3.56 18.23 -11.08
CA ARG A 137 -4.81 17.45 -11.16
C ARG A 137 -4.89 16.33 -10.13
N VAL A 138 -3.81 16.07 -9.39
CA VAL A 138 -3.70 14.94 -8.48
C VAL A 138 -3.59 15.45 -7.04
N THR A 139 -4.60 15.18 -6.24
CA THR A 139 -4.59 15.50 -4.80
C THR A 139 -3.89 14.37 -4.05
N VAL A 140 -2.90 14.71 -3.23
CA VAL A 140 -2.29 13.74 -2.29
C VAL A 140 -3.18 13.65 -1.06
N VAL A 141 -3.65 12.45 -0.78
CA VAL A 141 -4.32 12.10 0.47
C VAL A 141 -3.65 10.84 1.00
N HIS A 142 -2.75 11.00 1.95
CA HIS A 142 -2.02 9.89 2.54
C HIS A 142 -2.97 8.83 3.12
N HIS A 143 -2.49 7.60 3.24
CA HIS A 143 -3.21 6.60 4.01
C HIS A 143 -3.28 7.03 5.47
N GLY A 144 -4.45 6.83 6.09
CA GLY A 144 -4.56 6.79 7.54
C GLY A 144 -4.26 5.38 8.03
N VAL A 145 -3.50 5.27 9.10
CA VAL A 145 -3.11 3.97 9.66
C VAL A 145 -3.85 3.79 10.99
N PRO A 146 -4.75 2.79 11.10
CA PRO A 146 -5.42 2.48 12.36
C PRO A 146 -4.40 2.05 13.41
N ASP A 147 -4.58 2.51 14.64
CA ASP A 147 -3.70 2.14 15.75
C ASP A 147 -4.37 1.16 16.72
N PRO A 148 -4.14 -0.15 16.60
CA PRO A 148 -4.66 -1.15 17.53
C PRO A 148 -3.77 -1.35 18.77
N PHE A 149 -2.56 -0.76 18.80
CA PHE A 149 -1.54 -1.12 19.80
C PHE A 149 -1.63 -0.34 21.11
N GLY A 150 -2.24 0.85 21.11
CA GLY A 150 -2.18 1.77 22.25
C GLY A 150 -0.75 2.26 22.56
N PRO A 151 -0.52 2.87 23.73
CA PRO A 151 0.80 3.38 24.10
C PRO A 151 1.87 2.30 24.17
N LEU A 152 3.06 2.59 23.65
CA LEU A 152 4.20 1.66 23.77
C LEU A 152 4.63 1.56 25.23
N ASN A 153 4.93 0.34 25.66
CA ASN A 153 5.67 0.11 26.90
C ASN A 153 7.17 0.23 26.60
N GLU A 154 7.74 1.40 26.80
CA GLU A 154 9.16 1.69 26.52
C GLU A 154 10.13 0.85 27.35
N SER A 155 9.69 0.31 28.49
CA SER A 155 10.52 -0.55 29.35
C SER A 155 10.56 -2.01 28.88
N ARG A 156 9.74 -2.37 27.88
CA ARG A 156 9.70 -3.73 27.34
C ARG A 156 10.83 -3.92 26.32
N GLU A 157 11.74 -4.82 26.65
CA GLU A 157 12.71 -5.32 25.68
C GLU A 157 12.01 -6.04 24.53
N ARG A 158 12.42 -5.75 23.30
CA ARG A 158 11.91 -6.39 22.10
C ARG A 158 12.79 -7.55 21.68
N ASP A 159 12.18 -8.56 21.08
CA ASP A 159 12.93 -9.70 20.57
C ASP A 159 13.78 -9.28 19.36
N PRO A 160 14.99 -9.86 19.17
CA PRO A 160 15.81 -9.60 17.98
C PRO A 160 15.21 -10.29 16.75
N ILE A 161 14.01 -9.86 16.37
CA ILE A 161 13.26 -10.35 15.23
C ILE A 161 13.30 -9.30 14.12
N ALA A 162 13.74 -9.70 12.94
CA ALA A 162 13.53 -9.01 11.68
C ALA A 162 12.28 -9.59 11.01
N LEU A 163 11.25 -8.76 10.85
CA LEU A 163 9.94 -9.15 10.35
C LEU A 163 9.69 -8.58 8.96
N THR A 164 9.08 -9.36 8.07
CA THR A 164 8.48 -8.86 6.83
C THR A 164 7.08 -9.46 6.65
N VAL A 165 6.18 -8.67 6.04
CA VAL A 165 4.79 -9.08 5.79
C VAL A 165 4.46 -8.89 4.32
N GLY A 166 4.00 -9.95 3.64
CA GLY A 166 3.61 -9.86 2.24
C GLY A 166 3.17 -11.19 1.64
N HIS A 167 2.44 -11.10 0.53
CA HIS A 167 2.09 -12.29 -0.23
C HIS A 167 3.30 -12.82 -1.00
N ILE A 168 3.57 -14.11 -0.90
CA ILE A 168 4.60 -14.79 -1.67
C ILE A 168 4.00 -15.21 -3.01
N VAL A 169 4.45 -14.53 -4.08
CA VAL A 169 4.06 -14.78 -5.47
C VAL A 169 5.29 -14.60 -6.35
N LYS A 170 5.54 -15.54 -7.24
CA LYS A 170 6.73 -15.57 -8.10
C LYS A 170 6.96 -14.25 -8.86
N THR A 171 5.89 -13.65 -9.36
CA THR A 171 5.96 -12.41 -10.14
C THR A 171 6.31 -11.17 -9.32
N THR A 172 6.27 -11.24 -7.99
CA THR A 172 6.53 -10.09 -7.10
C THR A 172 7.73 -10.28 -6.16
N LEU A 173 8.42 -11.42 -6.21
CA LEU A 173 9.56 -11.71 -5.31
C LEU A 173 10.63 -10.62 -5.35
N MET A 174 11.07 -10.25 -6.56
CA MET A 174 12.09 -9.21 -6.74
C MET A 174 11.54 -7.81 -6.48
N GLN A 175 10.32 -7.53 -6.94
CA GLN A 175 9.68 -6.23 -6.71
C GLN A 175 9.52 -5.94 -5.21
N LYS A 176 9.14 -6.95 -4.42
CA LYS A 176 8.90 -6.82 -2.97
C LYS A 176 10.15 -7.04 -2.11
N GLY A 177 11.26 -7.51 -2.70
CA GLY A 177 12.48 -7.79 -1.95
C GLY A 177 12.39 -8.99 -1.01
N HIS A 178 11.51 -9.93 -1.32
CA HIS A 178 11.27 -11.12 -0.48
C HIS A 178 12.47 -12.06 -0.48
N GLN A 179 13.10 -12.28 -1.64
CA GLN A 179 14.28 -13.12 -1.73
C GLN A 179 15.48 -12.48 -1.02
N PRO A 180 15.85 -11.20 -1.24
CA PRO A 180 16.89 -10.54 -0.46
C PRO A 180 16.70 -10.60 1.05
N PHE A 181 15.45 -10.47 1.54
CA PHE A 181 15.14 -10.62 2.96
C PHE A 181 15.51 -12.00 3.49
N VAL A 182 15.13 -13.07 2.77
CA VAL A 182 15.42 -14.46 3.17
C VAL A 182 16.93 -14.73 3.13
N GLU A 183 17.61 -14.27 2.07
CA GLU A 183 19.06 -14.48 1.91
C GLU A 183 19.90 -13.68 2.92
N ALA A 184 19.40 -12.51 3.39
CA ALA A 184 20.06 -11.69 4.39
C ALA A 184 20.21 -12.41 5.74
N ALA A 185 19.33 -13.33 6.07
CA ALA A 185 19.31 -14.04 7.34
C ALA A 185 20.60 -14.81 7.64
N ARG A 186 21.27 -15.35 6.61
CA ARG A 186 22.55 -16.07 6.76
C ARG A 186 23.69 -15.22 7.31
N HIS A 187 23.61 -13.90 7.13
CA HIS A 187 24.61 -12.94 7.61
C HIS A 187 24.38 -12.51 9.08
N LEU A 188 23.23 -12.90 9.66
CA LEU A 188 22.80 -12.53 11.01
C LEU A 188 22.25 -13.75 11.75
N PRO A 189 23.08 -14.77 12.07
CA PRO A 189 22.60 -16.04 12.67
C PRO A 189 22.00 -15.88 14.07
N ASP A 190 22.28 -14.78 14.75
CA ASP A 190 21.76 -14.38 16.05
C ASP A 190 20.39 -13.66 15.97
N VAL A 191 19.90 -13.35 14.79
CA VAL A 191 18.64 -12.66 14.54
C VAL A 191 17.64 -13.64 13.93
N ARG A 192 16.42 -13.66 14.45
CA ARG A 192 15.33 -14.45 13.86
C ARG A 192 14.66 -13.66 12.74
N PHE A 193 14.63 -14.21 11.55
CA PHE A 193 13.93 -13.64 10.41
C PHE A 193 12.55 -14.29 10.28
N VAL A 194 11.48 -13.50 10.32
CA VAL A 194 10.11 -14.00 10.27
C VAL A 194 9.39 -13.43 9.05
N PHE A 195 8.92 -14.31 8.18
CA PHE A 195 8.16 -13.96 6.99
C PHE A 195 6.69 -14.34 7.18
N VAL A 196 5.81 -13.34 7.24
CA VAL A 196 4.36 -13.52 7.37
C VAL A 196 3.67 -13.27 6.04
N GLY A 197 2.80 -14.18 5.64
CA GLY A 197 1.91 -13.98 4.49
C GLY A 197 1.53 -15.26 3.77
N LYS A 198 0.49 -15.16 2.94
CA LYS A 198 0.04 -16.28 2.12
C LYS A 198 0.99 -16.51 0.96
N TRP A 199 1.21 -17.77 0.64
CA TRP A 199 1.82 -18.16 -0.62
C TRP A 199 0.74 -18.64 -1.61
N HIS A 200 0.90 -18.25 -2.88
CA HIS A 200 -0.11 -18.51 -3.92
C HIS A 200 0.40 -19.40 -5.04
N ASP A 201 1.70 -19.67 -5.06
CA ASP A 201 2.39 -20.50 -6.04
C ASP A 201 3.63 -21.19 -5.44
N ASP A 202 4.45 -21.81 -6.27
CA ASP A 202 5.68 -22.52 -5.92
C ASP A 202 6.85 -21.61 -5.48
N ALA A 203 6.66 -20.31 -5.45
CA ALA A 203 7.69 -19.37 -5.00
C ALA A 203 8.11 -19.59 -3.54
N ILE A 204 7.24 -20.14 -2.71
CA ILE A 204 7.59 -20.50 -1.34
C ILE A 204 8.67 -21.58 -1.28
N GLU A 205 8.62 -22.57 -2.17
CA GLU A 205 9.61 -23.65 -2.21
C GLU A 205 10.99 -23.10 -2.63
N HIS A 206 11.00 -22.15 -3.57
CA HIS A 206 12.23 -21.43 -3.93
C HIS A 206 12.81 -20.68 -2.73
N LEU A 207 11.99 -19.91 -1.98
CA LEU A 207 12.46 -19.17 -0.82
C LEU A 207 12.94 -20.11 0.31
N ARG A 208 12.25 -21.23 0.54
CA ARG A 208 12.68 -22.25 1.51
C ARG A 208 14.04 -22.86 1.15
N GLY A 209 14.32 -23.05 -0.15
CA GLY A 209 15.61 -23.54 -0.65
C GLY A 209 16.77 -22.57 -0.42
N LEU A 210 16.50 -21.28 -0.24
CA LEU A 210 17.49 -20.23 0.02
C LEU A 210 17.65 -19.90 1.50
N ALA A 211 16.67 -20.29 2.32
CA ALA A 211 16.59 -19.93 3.72
C ALA A 211 17.66 -20.62 4.58
N SER A 212 18.25 -19.89 5.51
CA SER A 212 19.03 -20.43 6.63
C SER A 212 18.11 -20.81 7.79
N ASP A 213 18.65 -21.54 8.78
CA ASP A 213 17.88 -22.12 9.89
C ASP A 213 17.15 -21.07 10.76
N ASN A 214 17.59 -19.83 10.72
CA ASN A 214 17.00 -18.70 11.45
C ASN A 214 15.85 -18.00 10.71
N VAL A 215 15.38 -18.54 9.56
CA VAL A 215 14.23 -18.03 8.81
C VAL A 215 12.98 -18.86 9.09
N GLU A 216 11.92 -18.18 9.49
CA GLU A 216 10.60 -18.77 9.71
C GLU A 216 9.58 -18.23 8.70
N PHE A 217 8.82 -19.12 8.05
CA PHE A 217 7.66 -18.79 7.23
C PHE A 217 6.39 -19.18 7.97
N THR A 218 5.65 -18.21 8.50
CA THR A 218 4.44 -18.48 9.31
C THR A 218 3.21 -18.85 8.50
N GLY A 219 3.20 -18.49 7.22
CA GLY A 219 1.95 -18.45 6.48
C GLY A 219 1.09 -17.25 6.84
N TRP A 220 -0.20 -17.35 6.56
CA TRP A 220 -1.14 -16.31 6.96
C TRP A 220 -1.41 -16.36 8.46
N LEU A 221 -1.41 -15.20 9.08
CA LEU A 221 -1.80 -15.00 10.47
C LEU A 221 -3.12 -14.20 10.53
N SER A 222 -3.88 -14.36 11.61
CA SER A 222 -4.97 -13.43 11.91
C SER A 222 -4.43 -12.04 12.26
N ASP A 223 -5.27 -11.02 12.21
CA ASP A 223 -4.85 -9.65 12.53
C ASP A 223 -4.31 -9.56 13.97
N GLU A 224 -4.96 -10.23 14.92
CA GLU A 224 -4.51 -10.28 16.33
C GLU A 224 -3.15 -10.97 16.49
N ALA A 225 -2.90 -12.08 15.77
CA ALA A 225 -1.63 -12.78 15.82
C ALA A 225 -0.50 -11.95 15.18
N LEU A 226 -0.81 -11.24 14.10
CA LEU A 226 0.12 -10.32 13.45
C LEU A 226 0.45 -9.12 14.34
N GLU A 227 -0.54 -8.53 15.03
CA GLU A 227 -0.35 -7.45 15.99
C GLU A 227 0.59 -7.86 17.13
N VAL A 228 0.40 -9.07 17.69
CA VAL A 228 1.30 -9.62 18.71
C VAL A 228 2.73 -9.75 18.19
N LEU A 229 2.89 -10.18 16.94
CA LEU A 229 4.21 -10.34 16.33
C LEU A 229 4.87 -8.98 16.06
N TYR A 230 4.14 -8.00 15.55
CA TYR A 230 4.60 -6.61 15.40
C TYR A 230 5.05 -6.02 16.75
N ALA A 231 4.27 -6.24 17.83
CA ALA A 231 4.61 -5.73 19.15
C ALA A 231 5.87 -6.38 19.76
N ARG A 232 6.29 -7.54 19.28
CA ARG A 232 7.50 -8.26 19.73
C ARG A 232 8.73 -7.94 18.88
N ALA A 233 8.57 -7.78 17.58
CA ALA A 233 9.67 -7.61 16.64
C ALA A 233 10.39 -6.27 16.87
N SER A 234 11.73 -6.29 16.83
CA SER A 234 12.54 -5.05 16.88
C SER A 234 12.57 -4.34 15.53
N VAL A 235 12.65 -5.09 14.44
CA VAL A 235 12.89 -4.55 13.09
C VAL A 235 11.82 -5.01 12.12
N TYR A 236 11.36 -4.12 11.27
CA TYR A 236 10.53 -4.43 10.12
C TYR A 236 11.28 -4.15 8.82
N VAL A 237 11.35 -5.13 7.92
CA VAL A 237 12.11 -5.01 6.67
C VAL A 237 11.18 -4.95 5.47
N GLN A 238 11.31 -3.91 4.65
CA GLN A 238 10.61 -3.76 3.37
C GLN A 238 11.62 -3.39 2.28
N ALA A 239 12.29 -4.38 1.73
CA ALA A 239 13.27 -4.17 0.66
C ALA A 239 12.61 -4.05 -0.73
N SER A 240 11.45 -3.40 -0.82
CA SER A 240 10.69 -3.26 -2.06
C SER A 240 11.31 -2.24 -3.00
N ARG A 241 11.34 -2.55 -4.30
CA ARG A 241 11.76 -1.64 -5.38
C ARG A 241 10.67 -0.62 -5.74
N HIS A 242 9.42 -0.91 -5.40
CA HIS A 242 8.29 -0.01 -5.66
C HIS A 242 7.20 -0.18 -4.61
N GLU A 243 6.86 0.94 -3.98
CA GLU A 243 5.71 1.11 -3.09
C GLU A 243 5.03 2.45 -3.34
N GLY A 244 3.71 2.44 -3.39
CA GLY A 244 2.93 3.69 -3.49
C GLY A 244 2.77 4.42 -2.15
N PHE A 245 2.90 3.69 -1.02
CA PHE A 245 2.91 4.23 0.34
C PHE A 245 3.67 3.30 1.30
N GLY A 246 3.28 2.00 1.42
CA GLY A 246 3.91 1.06 2.35
C GLY A 246 3.13 0.90 3.66
N LEU A 247 1.85 0.54 3.57
CA LEU A 247 0.99 0.36 4.75
C LEU A 247 1.59 -0.59 5.79
N ALA A 248 2.14 -1.73 5.36
CA ALA A 248 2.73 -2.69 6.29
C ALA A 248 3.96 -2.12 7.05
N VAL A 249 4.74 -1.22 6.42
CA VAL A 249 5.80 -0.45 7.10
C VAL A 249 5.18 0.45 8.16
N ALA A 250 4.15 1.21 7.82
CA ALA A 250 3.50 2.13 8.75
C ALA A 250 2.82 1.39 9.92
N GLU A 251 2.16 0.26 9.67
CA GLU A 251 1.59 -0.62 10.71
C GLU A 251 2.67 -1.14 11.67
N ALA A 252 3.80 -1.60 11.14
CA ALA A 252 4.92 -2.05 11.93
C ALA A 252 5.56 -0.92 12.76
N MET A 253 5.69 0.28 12.16
CA MET A 253 6.17 1.48 12.87
C MET A 253 5.23 1.88 14.01
N LEU A 254 3.91 1.81 13.82
CA LEU A 254 2.93 2.02 14.90
C LEU A 254 3.12 1.05 16.06
N ALA A 255 3.44 -0.20 15.78
CA ALA A 255 3.79 -1.18 16.80
C ALA A 255 5.16 -0.92 17.44
N GLY A 256 5.93 0.04 16.93
CA GLY A 256 7.27 0.38 17.40
C GLY A 256 8.39 -0.45 16.76
N CYS A 257 8.16 -1.17 15.66
CA CYS A 257 9.28 -1.75 14.90
C CYS A 257 10.10 -0.65 14.23
N VAL A 258 11.43 -0.73 14.30
CA VAL A 258 12.30 0.16 13.52
C VAL A 258 12.28 -0.31 12.06
N PRO A 259 11.86 0.53 11.10
CA PRO A 259 11.80 0.12 9.71
C PRO A 259 13.19 0.11 9.06
N VAL A 260 13.45 -0.91 8.24
CA VAL A 260 14.56 -0.99 7.29
C VAL A 260 13.97 -1.07 5.90
N VAL A 261 14.11 -0.03 5.11
CA VAL A 261 13.45 0.11 3.82
C VAL A 261 14.40 0.59 2.73
N MET A 262 14.06 0.32 1.47
CA MET A 262 14.80 0.88 0.35
C MET A 262 14.65 2.41 0.30
N ASP A 263 15.76 3.11 -0.01
CA ASP A 263 15.79 4.56 -0.26
C ASP A 263 15.21 4.89 -1.63
N VAL A 264 14.01 4.42 -1.91
CA VAL A 264 13.32 4.63 -3.19
C VAL A 264 11.81 4.77 -2.97
N THR A 265 11.15 5.38 -3.95
CA THR A 265 9.68 5.48 -4.02
C THR A 265 9.07 6.22 -2.83
N ALA A 266 7.95 5.76 -2.28
CA ALA A 266 7.31 6.41 -1.13
C ALA A 266 7.97 6.07 0.22
N MET A 267 8.96 5.18 0.27
CA MET A 267 9.56 4.72 1.52
C MET A 267 10.24 5.84 2.32
N PRO A 268 11.11 6.70 1.71
CA PRO A 268 11.69 7.83 2.43
C PRO A 268 10.64 8.79 3.00
N GLU A 269 9.53 9.02 2.26
CA GLU A 269 8.44 9.91 2.69
C GLU A 269 7.72 9.35 3.94
N VAL A 270 7.52 8.03 4.04
CA VAL A 270 6.85 7.41 5.17
C VAL A 270 7.75 7.35 6.39
N VAL A 271 9.01 6.92 6.21
CA VAL A 271 9.95 6.69 7.31
C VAL A 271 10.55 7.99 7.86
N ASP A 272 10.94 8.92 6.99
CA ASP A 272 11.46 10.27 7.30
C ASP A 272 12.37 10.34 8.53
N GLY A 273 13.49 9.62 8.50
CA GLY A 273 14.47 9.60 9.58
C GLY A 273 14.14 8.70 10.78
N ALA A 274 12.92 8.14 10.86
CA ALA A 274 12.51 7.24 11.95
C ALA A 274 12.85 5.77 11.68
N GLY A 275 13.92 5.50 10.90
CA GLY A 275 14.37 4.15 10.56
C GLY A 275 15.65 4.17 9.72
N VAL A 276 15.93 3.05 9.10
CA VAL A 276 17.14 2.83 8.29
C VAL A 276 16.78 2.75 6.82
N LEU A 277 17.43 3.56 5.99
CA LEU A 277 17.31 3.52 4.53
C LEU A 277 18.48 2.72 3.95
N ILE A 278 18.19 1.75 3.10
CA ILE A 278 19.19 0.96 2.36
C ILE A 278 19.16 1.31 0.88
N SER A 279 20.34 1.39 0.26
CA SER A 279 20.49 1.80 -1.14
C SER A 279 20.40 0.64 -2.13
N SER A 280 20.42 -0.61 -1.66
CA SER A 280 20.46 -1.82 -2.48
C SER A 280 19.62 -2.93 -1.86
N GLN A 281 19.07 -3.81 -2.71
CA GLN A 281 18.42 -5.06 -2.31
C GLN A 281 19.42 -6.20 -2.07
N GLU A 282 20.74 -5.99 -2.26
CA GLU A 282 21.71 -7.06 -2.00
C GLU A 282 21.55 -7.59 -0.57
N PRO A 283 21.62 -8.92 -0.36
CA PRO A 283 21.40 -9.54 0.94
C PRO A 283 22.28 -8.95 2.06
N GLU A 284 23.52 -8.61 1.72
CA GLU A 284 24.48 -7.98 2.63
C GLU A 284 24.03 -6.57 3.05
N ALA A 285 23.47 -5.79 2.12
CA ALA A 285 22.94 -4.45 2.42
C ALA A 285 21.69 -4.53 3.30
N VAL A 286 20.80 -5.49 3.05
CA VAL A 286 19.64 -5.75 3.91
C VAL A 286 20.09 -6.17 5.31
N ALA A 287 21.04 -7.10 5.42
CA ALA A 287 21.59 -7.55 6.70
C ALA A 287 22.27 -6.40 7.47
N ALA A 288 23.07 -5.58 6.80
CA ALA A 288 23.68 -4.40 7.40
C ALA A 288 22.64 -3.41 7.93
N GLY A 289 21.57 -3.15 7.16
CA GLY A 289 20.45 -2.32 7.59
C GLY A 289 19.72 -2.88 8.82
N VAL A 290 19.49 -4.20 8.87
CA VAL A 290 18.89 -4.87 10.04
C VAL A 290 19.80 -4.73 11.26
N ARG A 291 21.11 -4.96 11.13
CA ARG A 291 22.07 -4.79 12.24
C ARG A 291 22.07 -3.36 12.73
N GLN A 292 22.15 -2.39 11.81
CA GLN A 292 22.09 -0.96 12.16
C GLN A 292 20.80 -0.62 12.92
N ALA A 293 19.64 -1.14 12.51
CA ALA A 293 18.38 -0.92 13.20
C ALA A 293 18.33 -1.54 14.60
N LEU A 294 18.92 -2.73 14.79
CA LEU A 294 19.03 -3.39 16.10
C LEU A 294 19.98 -2.66 17.06
N ASP A 295 21.00 -1.99 16.53
CA ASP A 295 21.98 -1.25 17.32
C ASP A 295 21.51 0.17 17.70
N LEU A 296 20.34 0.61 17.19
CA LEU A 296 19.75 1.90 17.56
C LEU A 296 19.29 1.90 19.04
N PRO A 297 19.34 3.04 19.72
CA PRO A 297 18.86 3.16 21.09
C PRO A 297 17.35 2.83 21.17
N ALA A 298 16.89 2.38 22.34
CA ALA A 298 15.47 2.03 22.57
C ALA A 298 14.48 3.14 22.18
N ALA A 299 14.89 4.42 22.27
CA ALA A 299 14.09 5.55 21.82
C ALA A 299 13.72 5.52 20.33
N ALA A 300 14.44 4.78 19.50
CA ALA A 300 14.12 4.63 18.07
C ALA A 300 12.75 3.96 17.85
N HIS A 301 12.34 3.04 18.72
CA HIS A 301 11.03 2.39 18.69
C HIS A 301 9.89 3.41 18.91
N GLY A 302 10.09 4.31 19.88
CA GLY A 302 9.17 5.43 20.14
C GLY A 302 9.10 6.41 18.97
N ALA A 303 10.26 6.77 18.39
CA ALA A 303 10.33 7.67 17.23
C ALA A 303 9.62 7.10 16.00
N ALA A 304 9.77 5.79 15.73
CA ALA A 304 9.07 5.13 14.63
C ALA A 304 7.54 5.24 14.80
N ARG A 305 7.03 4.95 16.00
CA ARG A 305 5.59 5.08 16.30
C ARG A 305 5.09 6.52 16.18
N GLU A 306 5.80 7.45 16.80
CA GLU A 306 5.42 8.86 16.84
C GLU A 306 5.31 9.44 15.42
N ARG A 307 6.22 9.08 14.52
CA ARG A 307 6.18 9.48 13.11
C ARG A 307 4.84 9.15 12.46
N ILE A 308 4.33 7.94 12.66
CA ILE A 308 3.07 7.53 12.05
C ILE A 308 1.86 8.19 12.73
N LEU A 309 1.88 8.30 14.05
CA LEU A 309 0.79 8.96 14.79
C LEU A 309 0.62 10.42 14.40
N GLN A 310 1.72 11.14 14.14
CA GLN A 310 1.68 12.56 13.78
C GLN A 310 1.31 12.78 12.32
N GLU A 311 1.90 12.03 11.39
CA GLU A 311 1.80 12.34 9.97
C GLU A 311 0.71 11.55 9.24
N PHE A 312 0.32 10.38 9.76
CA PHE A 312 -0.60 9.48 9.06
C PHE A 312 -1.77 8.99 9.94
N PRO A 313 -2.33 9.83 10.84
CA PRO A 313 -3.50 9.42 11.60
C PRO A 313 -4.72 9.24 10.69
N MET A 314 -5.65 8.38 11.11
CA MET A 314 -6.90 8.11 10.38
C MET A 314 -7.68 9.38 10.01
N GLN A 315 -7.59 10.43 10.85
CA GLN A 315 -8.27 11.70 10.64
C GLN A 315 -7.81 12.40 9.35
N ILE A 316 -6.51 12.37 9.02
CA ILE A 316 -5.97 12.97 7.78
C ILE A 316 -6.57 12.29 6.54
N ARG A 317 -6.66 10.95 6.55
CA ARG A 317 -7.29 10.20 5.45
C ARG A 317 -8.76 10.55 5.32
N ARG A 318 -9.48 10.53 6.44
CA ARG A 318 -10.90 10.84 6.51
C ARG A 318 -11.21 12.22 5.93
N ASP A 319 -10.55 13.23 6.45
CA ASP A 319 -10.80 14.63 6.05
C ASP A 319 -10.41 14.86 4.59
N GLY A 320 -9.30 14.28 4.14
CA GLY A 320 -8.85 14.38 2.75
C GLY A 320 -9.82 13.72 1.75
N ILE A 321 -10.28 12.51 2.02
CA ILE A 321 -11.27 11.80 1.17
C ILE A 321 -12.57 12.58 1.10
N LEU A 322 -13.13 12.99 2.25
CA LEU A 322 -14.39 13.71 2.30
C LEU A 322 -14.29 15.10 1.62
N ALA A 323 -13.17 15.79 1.78
CA ALA A 323 -12.95 17.08 1.11
C ALA A 323 -12.98 16.95 -0.42
N VAL A 324 -12.27 15.97 -0.98
CA VAL A 324 -12.23 15.74 -2.45
C VAL A 324 -13.61 15.33 -2.97
N VAL A 325 -14.34 14.49 -2.24
CA VAL A 325 -15.70 14.06 -2.64
C VAL A 325 -16.68 15.24 -2.60
N ARG A 326 -16.65 16.04 -1.52
CA ARG A 326 -17.50 17.25 -1.42
C ARG A 326 -17.22 18.25 -2.55
N GLU A 327 -15.95 18.42 -2.92
CA GLU A 327 -15.54 19.27 -4.04
C GLU A 327 -16.04 18.70 -5.39
N ALA A 328 -15.97 17.40 -5.59
CA ALA A 328 -16.44 16.75 -6.81
C ALA A 328 -17.98 16.82 -6.99
N LEU A 329 -18.72 16.90 -5.89
CA LEU A 329 -20.19 16.95 -5.85
C LEU A 329 -20.79 18.37 -5.99
N ARG A 330 -19.96 19.42 -5.94
CA ARG A 330 -20.34 20.82 -6.21
C ARG A 330 -20.50 21.07 -7.70
#